data_5b83d78cc2a11d9354f3a55c5233213b
#
_entry.id   5b83d78cc2a11d9354f3a55c5233213b
#
_cell.length_a   1.000
_cell.length_b   1.000
_cell.length_c   1.000
_cell.angle_alpha   90.00
_cell.angle_beta   90.00
_cell.angle_gamma   90.00
#
_symmetry.space_group_name_H-M   'P 1'
#
loop_
_entity.id
_entity.type
_entity.pdbx_description
1 polymer ?
#
loop_
_entity_poly.entity_id
_entity_poly.type
_entity_poly.pdbx_seq_one_letter_code
_entity_poly.pdbx_strand_id
1 'polypeptide(L)'
;TKMLGANFATQTEKLELGGSARYNFSDRDATSTNYSERFLQNGNSYSNSNSKGRNKNTNFNADFRLEWKPDTLTNIIFRPNVSYGKSNSYSISESGTFNGDPFNLVSNPNEFLNKIFWGSTDDPLEAIRVNASNSESKSEGQNLSANASLQVNRRLNNQGRNITFRGTFSYGDNDSEQFSESLTRYFDDNAKKEDDERKQYTTSPTKNYDYTAELTYSEPIARATFLQFRYKFQYKYSESDRSTYSLIPDADKGQDWFWNFGDGLPVGYEENKDRDLSKYAQYKYYNHDINAGLNIIREKYRLNFGVSLQPQNTRLDYKKAEVDTVVKRNVFNFAPNVDFRYRFSKVSQLRFTYRGRASQPSMENLLDVTDDSNPLNIRKGNPGLKPSFSHSMRLFYNTYNADKQRGMMAHANLNMTQNSITNATTYNQSTGGVTVKPENINGNWNAMGMFGFNTALR
;
A
#
# COMPACT_ATOMS: atom_id res chain seq x y z
N THR A 1 -4.05 20.81 -15.36
CA THR A 1 -4.48 20.78 -13.96
C THR A 1 -5.20 22.08 -13.61
N LYS A 2 -6.32 21.96 -12.89
CA LYS A 2 -7.09 23.10 -12.35
C LYS A 2 -7.26 22.85 -10.85
N MET A 3 -7.10 23.88 -10.03
CA MET A 3 -7.25 23.78 -8.59
C MET A 3 -8.04 24.99 -8.08
N LEU A 4 -9.00 24.73 -7.21
CA LEU A 4 -9.75 25.73 -6.47
C LEU A 4 -9.73 25.32 -5.00
N GLY A 5 -9.46 26.27 -4.12
CA GLY A 5 -9.46 25.99 -2.69
C GLY A 5 -9.92 27.20 -1.90
N ALA A 6 -10.59 26.91 -0.80
CA ALA A 6 -10.99 27.88 0.21
C ALA A 6 -10.59 27.36 1.59
N ASN A 7 -10.17 28.24 2.47
CA ASN A 7 -9.87 27.94 3.85
C ASN A 7 -10.39 29.03 4.76
N PHE A 8 -10.76 28.66 5.97
CA PHE A 8 -11.12 29.58 7.02
C PHE A 8 -10.50 29.16 8.35
N ALA A 9 -10.24 30.12 9.21
CA ALA A 9 -9.83 29.87 10.58
C ALA A 9 -10.35 30.99 11.46
N THR A 10 -10.84 30.66 12.65
CA THR A 10 -11.23 31.60 13.68
C THR A 10 -10.85 31.05 15.03
N GLN A 11 -10.45 31.95 15.94
CA GLN A 11 -9.99 31.56 17.27
C GLN A 11 -10.51 32.53 18.32
N THR A 12 -10.98 31.97 19.40
CA THR A 12 -11.27 32.67 20.66
C THR A 12 -10.44 32.05 21.78
N GLU A 13 -10.53 32.57 22.99
CA GLU A 13 -9.81 31.97 24.16
C GLU A 13 -10.16 30.50 24.40
N LYS A 14 -11.40 30.09 24.11
CA LYS A 14 -11.91 28.73 24.39
C LYS A 14 -12.19 27.88 23.16
N LEU A 15 -12.28 28.48 21.99
CA LEU A 15 -12.70 27.78 20.78
C LEU A 15 -11.82 28.17 19.60
N GLU A 16 -11.26 27.17 18.93
CA GLU A 16 -10.57 27.28 17.65
C GLU A 16 -11.34 26.47 16.61
N LEU A 17 -11.71 27.12 15.52
CA LEU A 17 -12.36 26.51 14.37
C LEU A 17 -11.52 26.76 13.14
N GLY A 18 -11.34 25.75 12.33
CA GLY A 18 -10.67 25.86 11.04
C GLY A 18 -11.16 24.83 10.07
N GLY A 19 -11.02 25.11 8.81
CA GLY A 19 -11.38 24.14 7.79
C GLY A 19 -10.88 24.56 6.42
N SER A 20 -10.79 23.58 5.55
CA SER A 20 -10.46 23.81 4.15
C SER A 20 -11.33 22.95 3.24
N ALA A 21 -11.61 23.47 2.04
CA ALA A 21 -12.21 22.71 0.96
C ALA A 21 -11.36 22.93 -0.29
N ARG A 22 -11.06 21.82 -1.00
CA ARG A 22 -10.23 21.85 -2.20
C ARG A 22 -10.87 21.01 -3.29
N TYR A 23 -10.93 21.58 -4.46
CA TYR A 23 -11.27 20.90 -5.70
C TYR A 23 -10.03 20.86 -6.58
N ASN A 24 -9.70 19.69 -7.10
CA ASN A 24 -8.58 19.49 -8.00
C ASN A 24 -9.03 18.66 -9.21
N PHE A 25 -8.77 19.19 -10.39
CA PHE A 25 -8.94 18.48 -11.65
C PHE A 25 -7.60 18.38 -12.36
N SER A 26 -7.25 17.17 -12.80
CA SER A 26 -6.07 16.94 -13.63
C SER A 26 -6.45 16.07 -14.85
N ASP A 27 -5.92 16.45 -15.99
CA ASP A 27 -5.96 15.68 -17.25
C ASP A 27 -4.54 15.61 -17.76
N ARG A 28 -3.98 14.39 -17.85
CA ARG A 28 -2.57 14.17 -18.15
C ARG A 28 -2.42 12.99 -19.10
N ASP A 29 -1.64 13.22 -20.14
CA ASP A 29 -1.09 12.15 -20.96
C ASP A 29 0.24 11.69 -20.33
N ALA A 30 0.48 10.39 -20.35
CA ALA A 30 1.68 9.75 -19.85
C ALA A 30 2.20 8.75 -20.88
N THR A 31 3.51 8.77 -21.07
CA THR A 31 4.21 7.74 -21.85
C THR A 31 5.31 7.16 -20.98
N SER A 32 5.41 5.83 -20.97
CA SER A 32 6.45 5.11 -20.23
C SER A 32 7.09 4.08 -21.14
N THR A 33 8.41 4.05 -21.12
CA THR A 33 9.23 3.07 -21.82
C THR A 33 10.14 2.41 -20.80
N ASN A 34 10.13 1.08 -20.76
CA ASN A 34 10.96 0.32 -19.84
C ASN A 34 11.77 -0.72 -20.59
N TYR A 35 13.02 -0.86 -20.16
CA TYR A 35 13.95 -1.90 -20.57
C TYR A 35 14.45 -2.60 -19.31
N SER A 36 14.43 -3.93 -19.30
CA SER A 36 14.94 -4.69 -18.18
C SER A 36 15.66 -5.94 -18.63
N GLU A 37 16.74 -6.26 -17.94
CA GLU A 37 17.48 -7.50 -18.08
C GLU A 37 17.40 -8.28 -16.76
N ARG A 38 17.13 -9.58 -16.85
CA ARG A 38 17.20 -10.51 -15.75
C ARG A 38 18.37 -11.45 -15.95
N PHE A 39 19.26 -11.49 -14.97
CA PHE A 39 20.39 -12.39 -14.94
C PHE A 39 19.93 -13.73 -14.36
N LEU A 40 19.89 -14.78 -15.18
CA LEU A 40 19.46 -16.10 -14.85
C LEU A 40 20.61 -17.10 -15.03
N GLN A 41 20.56 -18.25 -14.35
CA GLN A 41 21.61 -19.26 -14.43
C GLN A 41 21.78 -19.86 -15.85
N ASN A 42 20.70 -19.90 -16.63
CA ASN A 42 20.66 -20.57 -17.94
C ASN A 42 20.46 -19.55 -19.10
N GLY A 43 21.03 -18.38 -18.99
CA GLY A 43 20.89 -17.32 -19.98
C GLY A 43 19.99 -16.17 -19.52
N ASN A 44 20.34 -14.94 -19.93
CA ASN A 44 19.61 -13.75 -19.54
C ASN A 44 18.26 -13.64 -20.26
N SER A 45 17.32 -12.98 -19.63
CA SER A 45 16.03 -12.64 -20.22
C SER A 45 15.89 -11.12 -20.29
N TYR A 46 15.51 -10.62 -21.45
CA TYR A 46 15.32 -9.21 -21.72
C TYR A 46 13.84 -8.91 -21.89
N SER A 47 13.37 -7.82 -21.32
CA SER A 47 11.97 -7.42 -21.45
C SER A 47 11.89 -5.92 -21.76
N ASN A 48 11.18 -5.60 -22.83
CA ASN A 48 10.94 -4.25 -23.28
C ASN A 48 9.44 -3.97 -23.22
N SER A 49 9.06 -2.76 -22.82
CA SER A 49 7.66 -2.34 -22.88
C SER A 49 7.53 -0.86 -23.20
N ASN A 50 6.45 -0.54 -23.87
CA ASN A 50 6.03 0.81 -24.17
C ASN A 50 4.57 0.97 -23.79
N SER A 51 4.25 2.00 -23.03
CA SER A 51 2.87 2.30 -22.68
C SER A 51 2.54 3.77 -22.89
N LYS A 52 1.34 4.04 -23.36
CA LYS A 52 0.77 5.37 -23.53
C LYS A 52 -0.58 5.39 -22.84
N GLY A 53 -0.87 6.47 -22.13
CA GLY A 53 -2.14 6.57 -21.42
C GLY A 53 -2.56 8.00 -21.18
N ARG A 54 -3.84 8.17 -20.85
CA ARG A 54 -4.43 9.43 -20.42
C ARG A 54 -5.19 9.21 -19.15
N ASN A 55 -4.89 10.04 -18.13
CA ASN A 55 -5.53 9.98 -16.83
C ASN A 55 -6.24 11.30 -16.52
N LYS A 56 -7.54 11.21 -16.28
CA LYS A 56 -8.37 12.33 -15.82
C LYS A 56 -8.81 12.04 -14.40
N ASN A 57 -8.44 12.94 -13.49
CA ASN A 57 -8.79 12.81 -12.08
C ASN A 57 -9.49 14.09 -11.60
N THR A 58 -10.60 13.88 -10.94
CA THR A 58 -11.33 14.93 -10.20
C THR A 58 -11.33 14.54 -8.75
N ASN A 59 -10.85 15.42 -7.88
CA ASN A 59 -10.82 15.18 -6.44
C ASN A 59 -11.41 16.39 -5.71
N PHE A 60 -12.28 16.11 -4.77
CA PHE A 60 -12.80 17.06 -3.80
C PHE A 60 -12.40 16.60 -2.40
N ASN A 61 -11.80 17.48 -1.62
CA ASN A 61 -11.44 17.22 -0.24
C ASN A 61 -11.94 18.35 0.63
N ALA A 62 -12.57 18.01 1.76
CA ALA A 62 -12.96 18.94 2.78
C ALA A 62 -12.50 18.45 4.14
N ASP A 63 -11.87 19.30 4.90
CA ASP A 63 -11.43 19.07 6.26
C ASP A 63 -11.94 20.16 7.18
N PHE A 64 -12.24 19.75 8.41
CA PHE A 64 -12.66 20.66 9.46
C PHE A 64 -11.90 20.33 10.75
N ARG A 65 -11.57 21.34 11.52
CA ARG A 65 -10.95 21.22 12.85
C ARG A 65 -11.73 22.07 13.84
N LEU A 66 -12.11 21.42 14.93
CA LEU A 66 -12.62 22.09 16.11
C LEU A 66 -11.68 21.75 17.26
N GLU A 67 -11.21 22.73 17.98
CA GLU A 67 -10.55 22.60 19.27
C GLU A 67 -11.32 23.45 20.29
N TRP A 68 -11.84 22.79 21.31
CA TRP A 68 -12.64 23.43 22.35
C TRP A 68 -12.07 23.16 23.73
N LYS A 69 -11.85 24.24 24.47
CA LYS A 69 -11.37 24.26 25.86
C LYS A 69 -12.50 24.78 26.78
N PRO A 70 -13.46 23.94 27.15
CA PRO A 70 -14.59 24.38 28.01
C PRO A 70 -14.10 24.92 29.35
N ASP A 71 -13.03 24.37 29.87
CA ASP A 71 -12.34 24.78 31.10
C ASP A 71 -10.82 24.63 30.96
N THR A 72 -10.05 25.02 31.98
CA THR A 72 -8.58 24.96 32.00
C THR A 72 -8.01 23.53 32.11
N LEU A 73 -8.86 22.55 32.34
CA LEU A 73 -8.46 21.15 32.56
C LEU A 73 -8.85 20.24 31.39
N THR A 74 -9.75 20.69 30.53
CA THR A 74 -10.32 19.88 29.44
C THR A 74 -9.98 20.48 28.09
N ASN A 75 -9.52 19.62 27.17
CA ASN A 75 -9.31 19.98 25.77
C ASN A 75 -9.98 18.92 24.88
N ILE A 76 -10.87 19.35 24.02
CA ILE A 76 -11.61 18.52 23.07
C ILE A 76 -11.19 18.91 21.66
N ILE A 77 -10.72 17.94 20.89
CA ILE A 77 -10.30 18.14 19.51
C ILE A 77 -11.11 17.21 18.61
N PHE A 78 -11.81 17.77 17.64
CA PHE A 78 -12.57 17.03 16.65
C PHE A 78 -12.10 17.40 15.24
N ARG A 79 -11.78 16.39 14.42
CA ARG A 79 -11.25 16.55 13.07
C ARG A 79 -11.93 15.58 12.11
N PRO A 80 -13.03 15.97 11.46
CA PRO A 80 -13.60 15.25 10.34
C PRO A 80 -12.90 15.65 9.03
N ASN A 81 -12.84 14.70 8.11
CA ASN A 81 -12.37 14.88 6.75
C ASN A 81 -13.23 14.04 5.81
N VAL A 82 -13.59 14.60 4.67
CA VAL A 82 -14.31 13.90 3.60
C VAL A 82 -13.57 14.14 2.29
N SER A 83 -13.37 13.07 1.54
CA SER A 83 -12.83 13.16 0.18
C SER A 83 -13.70 12.38 -0.79
N TYR A 84 -13.90 12.95 -1.96
CA TYR A 84 -14.54 12.30 -3.10
C TYR A 84 -13.63 12.41 -4.31
N GLY A 85 -13.41 11.28 -4.98
CA GLY A 85 -12.60 11.20 -6.18
C GLY A 85 -13.35 10.53 -7.32
N LYS A 86 -13.14 11.02 -8.54
CA LYS A 86 -13.51 10.33 -9.78
C LYS A 86 -12.28 10.25 -10.65
N SER A 87 -11.99 9.05 -11.15
CA SER A 87 -10.88 8.78 -12.07
C SER A 87 -11.37 8.14 -13.34
N ASN A 88 -10.84 8.61 -14.47
CA ASN A 88 -11.00 7.96 -15.76
C ASN A 88 -9.60 7.77 -16.33
N SER A 89 -9.24 6.53 -16.64
CA SER A 89 -7.96 6.22 -17.25
C SER A 89 -8.15 5.42 -18.53
N TYR A 90 -7.30 5.71 -19.48
CA TYR A 90 -7.15 4.96 -20.72
C TYR A 90 -5.68 4.65 -20.92
N SER A 91 -5.34 3.43 -21.29
CA SER A 91 -3.97 3.04 -21.57
C SER A 91 -3.87 1.98 -22.67
N ILE A 92 -2.82 2.12 -23.47
CA ILE A 92 -2.35 1.10 -24.41
C ILE A 92 -0.95 0.71 -23.95
N SER A 93 -0.67 -0.60 -23.92
CA SER A 93 0.66 -1.13 -23.58
C SER A 93 1.06 -2.23 -24.55
N GLU A 94 2.27 -2.15 -25.01
CA GLU A 94 2.94 -3.14 -25.86
C GLU A 94 4.18 -3.63 -25.12
N SER A 95 4.41 -4.94 -25.09
CA SER A 95 5.58 -5.51 -24.44
C SER A 95 6.08 -6.75 -25.16
N GLY A 96 7.36 -7.07 -24.97
CA GLY A 96 7.98 -8.28 -25.48
C GLY A 96 9.07 -8.78 -24.54
N THR A 97 9.18 -10.09 -24.43
CA THR A 97 10.27 -10.78 -23.73
C THR A 97 11.14 -11.50 -24.74
N PHE A 98 12.45 -11.40 -24.55
CA PHE A 98 13.45 -11.91 -25.48
C PHE A 98 14.47 -12.78 -24.74
N ASN A 99 15.00 -13.81 -25.40
CA ASN A 99 16.08 -14.68 -24.91
C ASN A 99 17.49 -14.19 -25.32
N GLY A 100 17.58 -13.14 -26.10
CA GLY A 100 18.79 -12.42 -26.49
C GLY A 100 18.59 -10.92 -26.36
N ASP A 101 19.67 -10.15 -26.24
CA ASP A 101 19.58 -8.68 -26.13
C ASP A 101 19.10 -8.10 -27.46
N PRO A 102 17.88 -7.50 -27.48
CA PRO A 102 17.30 -6.96 -28.69
C PRO A 102 18.09 -5.76 -29.25
N PHE A 103 18.86 -5.04 -28.43
CA PHE A 103 19.71 -3.94 -28.89
C PHE A 103 20.93 -4.39 -29.73
N ASN A 104 21.25 -5.66 -29.70
CA ASN A 104 22.29 -6.23 -30.61
C ASN A 104 21.77 -6.37 -32.04
N LEU A 105 20.47 -6.38 -32.27
CA LEU A 105 19.84 -6.58 -33.58
C LEU A 105 19.28 -5.27 -34.15
N VAL A 106 18.75 -4.41 -33.30
CA VAL A 106 18.11 -3.15 -33.72
C VAL A 106 18.43 -2.02 -32.73
N SER A 107 18.50 -0.80 -33.23
CA SER A 107 18.80 0.37 -32.40
C SER A 107 17.61 0.77 -31.47
N ASN A 108 16.39 0.47 -31.86
CA ASN A 108 15.20 0.78 -31.10
C ASN A 108 14.22 -0.41 -31.07
N PRO A 109 14.39 -1.36 -30.14
CA PRO A 109 13.55 -2.56 -30.08
C PRO A 109 12.05 -2.28 -29.89
N ASN A 110 11.69 -1.12 -29.30
CA ASN A 110 10.31 -0.78 -29.02
C ASN A 110 9.46 -0.50 -30.27
N GLU A 111 10.08 -0.18 -31.41
CA GLU A 111 9.39 -0.03 -32.67
C GLU A 111 8.79 -1.35 -33.15
N PHE A 112 9.36 -2.48 -32.74
CA PHE A 112 8.98 -3.83 -33.14
C PHE A 112 8.11 -4.54 -32.10
N LEU A 113 7.61 -3.85 -31.06
CA LEU A 113 6.69 -4.42 -30.08
C LEU A 113 5.24 -4.51 -30.61
N ASN A 114 4.92 -3.72 -31.63
CA ASN A 114 3.57 -3.69 -32.20
C ASN A 114 3.20 -5.04 -32.83
N LYS A 115 1.95 -5.44 -32.66
CA LYS A 115 1.40 -6.72 -33.16
C LYS A 115 1.53 -6.94 -34.68
N ILE A 116 1.70 -5.88 -35.46
CA ILE A 116 1.91 -5.98 -36.91
C ILE A 116 3.19 -6.72 -37.30
N PHE A 117 4.19 -6.73 -36.41
CA PHE A 117 5.46 -7.42 -36.61
C PHE A 117 5.44 -8.89 -36.17
N TRP A 118 4.44 -9.31 -35.36
CA TRP A 118 4.46 -10.63 -34.71
C TRP A 118 4.30 -11.78 -35.72
N GLY A 119 5.36 -12.56 -35.91
CA GLY A 119 5.43 -13.63 -36.88
C GLY A 119 5.50 -13.14 -38.33
N SER A 120 5.88 -11.88 -38.54
CA SER A 120 6.15 -11.31 -39.85
C SER A 120 7.59 -11.55 -40.26
N THR A 121 7.84 -11.78 -41.56
CA THR A 121 9.20 -11.83 -42.14
C THR A 121 9.97 -10.52 -41.98
N ASP A 122 9.27 -9.44 -41.65
CA ASP A 122 9.86 -8.11 -41.42
C ASP A 122 10.18 -7.85 -39.96
N ASP A 123 9.98 -8.86 -39.04
CA ASP A 123 10.35 -8.73 -37.63
C ASP A 123 11.82 -9.12 -37.40
N PRO A 124 12.74 -8.16 -37.20
CA PRO A 124 14.13 -8.45 -36.96
C PRO A 124 14.39 -9.13 -35.59
N LEU A 125 13.40 -9.15 -34.70
CA LEU A 125 13.50 -9.72 -33.37
C LEU A 125 12.83 -11.10 -33.25
N GLU A 126 12.24 -11.65 -34.33
CA GLU A 126 11.51 -12.91 -34.31
C GLU A 126 12.33 -14.06 -33.71
N ALA A 127 13.61 -14.19 -34.13
CA ALA A 127 14.49 -15.28 -33.71
C ALA A 127 14.81 -15.30 -32.20
N ILE A 128 14.67 -14.16 -31.51
CA ILE A 128 14.95 -14.04 -30.07
C ILE A 128 13.69 -13.79 -29.24
N ARG A 129 12.52 -13.65 -29.86
CA ARG A 129 11.26 -13.33 -29.20
C ARG A 129 10.70 -14.56 -28.47
N VAL A 130 10.45 -14.46 -27.18
CA VAL A 130 9.84 -15.51 -26.34
C VAL A 130 8.32 -15.31 -26.26
N ASN A 131 7.90 -14.09 -25.95
CA ASN A 131 6.50 -13.68 -25.98
C ASN A 131 6.36 -12.22 -26.42
N ALA A 132 5.15 -11.87 -26.81
CA ALA A 132 4.74 -10.48 -26.97
C ALA A 132 3.31 -10.30 -26.46
N SER A 133 3.04 -9.12 -25.91
CA SER A 133 1.71 -8.78 -25.42
C SER A 133 1.32 -7.37 -25.85
N ASN A 134 0.09 -7.24 -26.33
CA ASN A 134 -0.57 -5.97 -26.59
C ASN A 134 -1.81 -5.89 -25.71
N SER A 135 -2.01 -4.78 -25.04
CA SER A 135 -3.19 -4.57 -24.21
C SER A 135 -3.73 -3.15 -24.32
N GLU A 136 -5.02 -3.04 -24.31
CA GLU A 136 -5.76 -1.78 -24.27
C GLU A 136 -6.75 -1.83 -23.10
N SER A 137 -6.85 -0.75 -22.32
CA SER A 137 -7.76 -0.71 -21.18
C SER A 137 -8.34 0.68 -20.98
N LYS A 138 -9.61 0.70 -20.57
CA LYS A 138 -10.33 1.89 -20.11
C LYS A 138 -10.93 1.58 -18.76
N SER A 139 -10.63 2.39 -17.74
CA SER A 139 -11.24 2.22 -16.44
C SER A 139 -11.85 3.53 -15.92
N GLU A 140 -12.97 3.38 -15.26
CA GLU A 140 -13.65 4.45 -14.53
C GLU A 140 -13.79 4.04 -13.07
N GLY A 141 -13.50 4.99 -12.17
CA GLY A 141 -13.57 4.73 -10.74
C GLY A 141 -14.11 5.91 -9.98
N GLN A 142 -14.79 5.62 -8.89
CA GLN A 142 -15.26 6.60 -7.91
C GLN A 142 -14.85 6.13 -6.53
N ASN A 143 -14.38 7.06 -5.72
CA ASN A 143 -14.04 6.76 -4.34
C ASN A 143 -14.60 7.83 -3.41
N LEU A 144 -15.26 7.40 -2.35
CA LEU A 144 -15.69 8.21 -1.23
C LEU A 144 -14.91 7.79 0.01
N SER A 145 -14.30 8.73 0.70
CA SER A 145 -13.66 8.49 1.98
C SER A 145 -14.13 9.51 3.01
N ALA A 146 -14.55 9.03 4.17
CA ALA A 146 -14.93 9.86 5.30
C ALA A 146 -14.15 9.42 6.53
N ASN A 147 -13.44 10.34 7.16
CA ASN A 147 -12.66 10.10 8.35
C ASN A 147 -13.06 11.08 9.44
N ALA A 148 -13.05 10.64 10.68
CA ALA A 148 -13.26 11.49 11.84
C ALA A 148 -12.33 11.07 12.98
N SER A 149 -11.80 12.02 13.70
CA SER A 149 -11.08 11.77 14.95
C SER A 149 -11.60 12.71 16.04
N LEU A 150 -11.89 12.13 17.19
CA LEU A 150 -12.25 12.82 18.41
C LEU A 150 -11.18 12.53 19.46
N GLN A 151 -10.62 13.56 20.06
CA GLN A 151 -9.71 13.43 21.18
C GLN A 151 -10.21 14.30 22.34
N VAL A 152 -10.32 13.71 23.51
CA VAL A 152 -10.70 14.37 24.74
C VAL A 152 -9.57 14.16 25.74
N ASN A 153 -8.94 15.25 26.15
CA ASN A 153 -7.89 15.25 27.17
C ASN A 153 -8.46 15.90 28.43
N ARG A 154 -8.34 15.23 29.57
CA ARG A 154 -8.75 15.74 30.86
C ARG A 154 -7.62 15.63 31.86
N ARG A 155 -7.21 16.76 32.42
CA ARG A 155 -6.33 16.81 33.61
C ARG A 155 -7.17 16.54 34.85
N LEU A 156 -6.73 15.58 35.67
CA LEU A 156 -7.46 15.15 36.87
C LEU A 156 -6.92 15.80 38.16
N ASN A 157 -5.67 16.24 38.14
CA ASN A 157 -5.03 16.98 39.24
C ASN A 157 -3.89 17.86 38.75
N ASN A 158 -3.32 18.65 39.66
CA ASN A 158 -2.18 19.53 39.37
C ASN A 158 -0.81 18.83 39.35
N GLN A 159 -0.75 17.54 39.72
CA GLN A 159 0.47 16.73 39.72
C GLN A 159 0.75 16.06 38.37
N GLY A 160 -0.16 16.20 37.40
CA GLY A 160 -0.02 15.67 36.04
C GLY A 160 -0.80 14.38 35.79
N ARG A 161 -1.66 13.95 36.73
CA ARG A 161 -2.63 12.88 36.47
C ARG A 161 -3.57 13.31 35.35
N ASN A 162 -3.69 12.50 34.33
CA ASN A 162 -4.55 12.81 33.18
C ASN A 162 -5.14 11.56 32.57
N ILE A 163 -6.25 11.77 31.90
CA ILE A 163 -6.92 10.77 31.08
C ILE A 163 -7.13 11.35 29.68
N THR A 164 -6.86 10.54 28.67
CA THR A 164 -7.07 10.89 27.27
C THR A 164 -7.91 9.80 26.61
N PHE A 165 -9.02 10.20 26.06
CA PHE A 165 -9.80 9.36 25.14
C PHE A 165 -9.53 9.81 23.72
N ARG A 166 -9.32 8.84 22.80
CA ARG A 166 -9.22 9.06 21.36
C ARG A 166 -10.12 8.06 20.64
N GLY A 167 -11.08 8.59 19.90
CA GLY A 167 -11.89 7.82 18.95
C GLY A 167 -11.49 8.18 17.53
N THR A 168 -11.37 7.18 16.65
CA THR A 168 -11.23 7.39 15.21
C THR A 168 -12.22 6.53 14.45
N PHE A 169 -12.77 7.08 13.40
CA PHE A 169 -13.62 6.40 12.45
C PHE A 169 -13.13 6.68 11.04
N SER A 170 -13.11 5.65 10.20
CA SER A 170 -12.73 5.74 8.80
C SER A 170 -13.69 4.91 7.97
N TYR A 171 -14.24 5.50 6.93
CA TYR A 171 -15.09 4.84 5.95
C TYR A 171 -14.51 5.07 4.57
N GLY A 172 -14.50 4.03 3.75
CA GLY A 172 -14.12 4.08 2.35
C GLY A 172 -15.08 3.25 1.52
N ASP A 173 -15.55 3.85 0.43
CA ASP A 173 -16.35 3.20 -0.60
C ASP A 173 -15.70 3.50 -1.94
N ASN A 174 -15.26 2.45 -2.62
CA ASN A 174 -14.63 2.56 -3.91
C ASN A 174 -15.36 1.65 -4.88
N ASP A 175 -15.83 2.23 -5.96
CA ASP A 175 -16.45 1.53 -7.06
C ASP A 175 -15.64 1.77 -8.32
N SER A 176 -15.28 0.70 -9.02
CA SER A 176 -14.50 0.78 -10.24
C SER A 176 -14.95 -0.25 -11.26
N GLU A 177 -14.95 0.17 -12.50
CA GLU A 177 -15.22 -0.67 -13.67
C GLU A 177 -14.09 -0.51 -14.69
N GLN A 178 -13.82 -1.57 -15.41
CA GLN A 178 -12.77 -1.62 -16.42
C GLN A 178 -13.19 -2.45 -17.60
N PHE A 179 -13.01 -1.90 -18.79
CA PHE A 179 -12.96 -2.62 -20.06
C PHE A 179 -11.51 -2.88 -20.42
N SER A 180 -11.19 -4.10 -20.83
CA SER A 180 -9.85 -4.45 -21.28
C SER A 180 -9.87 -5.43 -22.43
N GLU A 181 -8.96 -5.23 -23.38
CA GLU A 181 -8.64 -6.16 -24.43
C GLU A 181 -7.15 -6.45 -24.37
N SER A 182 -6.75 -7.71 -24.45
CA SER A 182 -5.35 -8.09 -24.50
C SER A 182 -5.13 -9.32 -25.38
N LEU A 183 -3.99 -9.34 -26.05
CA LEU A 183 -3.49 -10.48 -26.80
C LEU A 183 -2.06 -10.76 -26.36
N THR A 184 -1.80 -11.98 -25.90
CA THR A 184 -0.45 -12.46 -25.61
C THR A 184 -0.12 -13.63 -26.52
N ARG A 185 0.95 -13.51 -27.30
CA ARG A 185 1.46 -14.54 -28.20
C ARG A 185 2.77 -15.11 -27.66
N TYR A 186 2.92 -16.41 -27.78
CA TYR A 186 4.12 -17.15 -27.43
C TYR A 186 4.82 -17.64 -28.70
N PHE A 187 6.13 -17.43 -28.77
CA PHE A 187 6.95 -17.75 -29.97
C PHE A 187 7.85 -18.95 -29.74
N ASP A 188 8.02 -19.40 -28.49
CA ASP A 188 8.79 -20.62 -28.18
C ASP A 188 7.88 -21.84 -28.24
N ASP A 189 8.16 -22.77 -29.15
CA ASP A 189 7.41 -24.02 -29.32
C ASP A 189 7.36 -24.86 -28.02
N ASN A 190 8.35 -24.70 -27.15
CA ASN A 190 8.37 -25.37 -25.84
C ASN A 190 7.37 -24.77 -24.84
N ALA A 191 6.83 -23.59 -25.10
CA ALA A 191 5.78 -22.99 -24.25
C ALA A 191 4.52 -23.86 -24.23
N LYS A 192 4.22 -24.60 -25.32
CA LYS A 192 3.01 -25.42 -25.49
C LYS A 192 1.74 -24.65 -25.11
N LYS A 193 1.71 -23.36 -25.44
CA LYS A 193 0.60 -22.45 -25.16
C LYS A 193 0.14 -21.83 -26.47
N GLU A 194 -1.17 -21.78 -26.63
CA GLU A 194 -1.83 -21.00 -27.67
C GLU A 194 -1.82 -19.52 -27.32
N ASP A 195 -2.13 -18.68 -28.29
CA ASP A 195 -2.35 -17.26 -28.09
C ASP A 195 -3.43 -17.05 -27.03
N ASP A 196 -3.19 -16.15 -26.08
CA ASP A 196 -4.15 -15.80 -25.02
C ASP A 196 -4.82 -14.47 -25.40
N GLU A 197 -6.01 -14.56 -25.98
CA GLU A 197 -6.86 -13.39 -26.28
C GLU A 197 -7.91 -13.22 -25.19
N ARG A 198 -7.98 -12.02 -24.63
CA ARG A 198 -8.96 -11.66 -23.60
C ARG A 198 -9.66 -10.36 -23.95
N LYS A 199 -10.97 -10.39 -23.88
CA LYS A 199 -11.84 -9.22 -23.95
C LYS A 199 -12.73 -9.26 -22.72
N GLN A 200 -12.61 -8.28 -21.84
CA GLN A 200 -13.17 -8.38 -20.49
C GLN A 200 -13.80 -7.09 -20.02
N TYR A 201 -14.88 -7.25 -19.28
CA TYR A 201 -15.45 -6.23 -18.42
C TYR A 201 -15.28 -6.67 -16.96
N THR A 202 -14.72 -5.81 -16.13
CA THR A 202 -14.49 -6.10 -14.71
C THR A 202 -15.07 -5.01 -13.84
N THR A 203 -15.85 -5.39 -12.84
CA THR A 203 -16.29 -4.50 -11.74
C THR A 203 -15.55 -4.88 -10.47
N SER A 204 -15.21 -3.87 -9.65
CA SER A 204 -14.44 -4.10 -8.41
C SER A 204 -14.90 -3.17 -7.28
N PRO A 205 -16.16 -3.30 -6.80
CA PRO A 205 -16.61 -2.55 -5.64
C PRO A 205 -15.85 -2.99 -4.38
N THR A 206 -15.48 -2.01 -3.57
CA THR A 206 -14.78 -2.25 -2.29
C THR A 206 -15.34 -1.33 -1.21
N LYS A 207 -15.72 -1.90 -0.06
CA LYS A 207 -16.17 -1.17 1.12
C LYS A 207 -15.26 -1.44 2.29
N ASN A 208 -14.84 -0.38 2.96
CA ASN A 208 -13.96 -0.47 4.11
C ASN A 208 -14.48 0.41 5.24
N TYR A 209 -14.42 -0.07 6.48
CA TYR A 209 -14.53 0.80 7.64
C TYR A 209 -13.63 0.32 8.77
N ASP A 210 -13.08 1.30 9.47
CA ASP A 210 -12.18 1.09 10.61
C ASP A 210 -12.65 2.03 11.73
N TYR A 211 -12.86 1.50 12.91
CA TYR A 211 -13.04 2.33 14.08
C TYR A 211 -12.13 1.89 15.21
N THR A 212 -11.61 2.89 15.89
CA THR A 212 -10.67 2.72 16.98
C THR A 212 -11.18 3.51 18.20
N ALA A 213 -11.14 2.89 19.36
CA ALA A 213 -11.31 3.57 20.64
C ALA A 213 -10.07 3.33 21.50
N GLU A 214 -9.44 4.39 21.96
CA GLU A 214 -8.24 4.36 22.77
C GLU A 214 -8.46 5.17 24.05
N LEU A 215 -8.12 4.59 25.18
CA LEU A 215 -8.11 5.24 26.49
C LEU A 215 -6.69 5.17 27.05
N THR A 216 -6.12 6.32 27.35
CA THR A 216 -4.81 6.44 27.98
C THR A 216 -4.96 7.11 29.34
N TYR A 217 -4.44 6.46 30.38
CA TYR A 217 -4.35 7.00 31.72
C TYR A 217 -2.90 7.20 32.12
N SER A 218 -2.58 8.34 32.68
CA SER A 218 -1.24 8.68 33.16
C SER A 218 -1.26 9.01 34.63
N GLU A 219 -0.55 8.23 35.43
CA GLU A 219 -0.41 8.36 36.88
C GLU A 219 0.95 8.88 37.26
N PRO A 220 1.07 10.03 37.94
CA PRO A 220 2.33 10.49 38.51
C PRO A 220 2.70 9.62 39.73
N ILE A 221 3.77 8.84 39.62
CA ILE A 221 4.25 7.95 40.70
C ILE A 221 5.42 8.55 41.49
N ALA A 222 6.11 9.51 40.90
CA ALA A 222 7.21 10.28 41.56
C ALA A 222 7.35 11.63 40.83
N ARG A 223 8.23 12.50 41.32
CA ARG A 223 8.50 13.80 40.67
C ARG A 223 8.84 13.60 39.21
N ALA A 224 8.01 14.15 38.32
CA ALA A 224 8.11 14.07 36.87
C ALA A 224 8.38 12.64 36.35
N THR A 225 7.73 11.66 36.98
CA THR A 225 7.77 10.24 36.60
C THR A 225 6.33 9.73 36.55
N PHE A 226 5.93 9.21 35.39
CA PHE A 226 4.56 8.83 35.12
C PHE A 226 4.48 7.38 34.66
N LEU A 227 3.59 6.63 35.27
CA LEU A 227 3.16 5.33 34.78
C LEU A 227 1.98 5.55 33.82
N GLN A 228 2.07 4.98 32.63
CA GLN A 228 1.05 5.13 31.60
C GLN A 228 0.42 3.79 31.29
N PHE A 229 -0.90 3.75 31.28
CA PHE A 229 -1.69 2.62 30.84
C PHE A 229 -2.51 3.05 29.65
N ARG A 230 -2.44 2.29 28.56
CA ARG A 230 -3.23 2.52 27.37
C ARG A 230 -3.95 1.24 26.99
N TYR A 231 -5.24 1.36 26.76
CA TYR A 231 -6.01 0.34 26.10
C TYR A 231 -6.57 0.90 24.80
N LYS A 232 -6.35 0.18 23.71
CA LYS A 232 -6.85 0.51 22.39
C LYS A 232 -7.60 -0.70 21.83
N PHE A 233 -8.83 -0.49 21.44
CA PHE A 233 -9.62 -1.42 20.64
C PHE A 233 -9.68 -0.93 19.21
N GLN A 234 -9.52 -1.83 18.25
CA GLN A 234 -9.67 -1.55 16.83
C GLN A 234 -10.48 -2.64 16.15
N TYR A 235 -11.45 -2.23 15.38
CA TYR A 235 -12.17 -3.09 14.45
C TYR A 235 -11.98 -2.59 13.04
N LYS A 236 -11.66 -3.52 12.12
CA LYS A 236 -11.57 -3.25 10.67
C LYS A 236 -12.47 -4.21 9.93
N TYR A 237 -13.16 -3.67 8.96
CA TYR A 237 -13.94 -4.40 7.98
C TYR A 237 -13.47 -3.99 6.58
N SER A 238 -13.30 -4.96 5.70
CA SER A 238 -13.03 -4.73 4.29
C SER A 238 -13.78 -5.79 3.50
N GLU A 239 -14.51 -5.34 2.47
CA GLU A 239 -15.21 -6.21 1.54
C GLU A 239 -14.84 -5.80 0.13
N SER A 240 -14.51 -6.78 -0.71
CA SER A 240 -14.19 -6.61 -2.11
C SER A 240 -14.91 -7.68 -2.91
N ASP A 241 -15.66 -7.26 -3.92
CA ASP A 241 -16.37 -8.16 -4.84
C ASP A 241 -15.96 -7.84 -6.27
N ARG A 242 -14.89 -8.48 -6.72
CA ARG A 242 -14.45 -8.39 -8.11
C ARG A 242 -15.21 -9.39 -8.96
N SER A 243 -15.92 -8.90 -9.94
CA SER A 243 -16.60 -9.71 -10.96
C SER A 243 -16.04 -9.40 -12.33
N THR A 244 -15.54 -10.42 -13.03
CA THR A 244 -15.00 -10.32 -14.38
C THR A 244 -15.89 -11.11 -15.33
N TYR A 245 -16.18 -10.52 -16.47
CA TYR A 245 -17.01 -11.09 -17.51
C TYR A 245 -16.23 -11.12 -18.83
N SER A 246 -16.28 -12.27 -19.52
CA SER A 246 -15.75 -12.37 -20.88
C SER A 246 -16.66 -11.63 -21.85
N LEU A 247 -16.07 -10.80 -22.70
CA LEU A 247 -16.73 -10.13 -23.82
C LEU A 247 -16.41 -10.83 -25.15
N ILE A 248 -16.01 -12.09 -25.09
CA ILE A 248 -15.95 -13.02 -26.22
C ILE A 248 -17.24 -13.83 -26.19
N PRO A 249 -18.05 -13.85 -27.27
CA PRO A 249 -19.31 -14.58 -27.29
C PRO A 249 -19.07 -16.07 -27.16
N ASP A 250 -19.96 -16.72 -26.44
CA ASP A 250 -19.96 -18.17 -26.25
C ASP A 250 -21.05 -18.80 -27.17
N ALA A 251 -20.57 -19.48 -28.20
CA ALA A 251 -21.45 -20.10 -29.17
C ALA A 251 -22.31 -21.22 -28.54
N ASP A 252 -21.83 -21.90 -27.52
CA ASP A 252 -22.60 -22.96 -26.83
C ASP A 252 -23.76 -22.39 -26.02
N LYS A 253 -23.72 -21.08 -25.69
CA LYS A 253 -24.82 -20.33 -25.07
C LYS A 253 -25.72 -19.65 -26.09
N GLY A 254 -25.48 -19.89 -27.38
CA GLY A 254 -26.25 -19.26 -28.46
C GLY A 254 -26.02 -17.76 -28.61
N GLN A 255 -24.88 -17.28 -28.20
CA GLN A 255 -24.49 -15.88 -28.32
C GLN A 255 -23.93 -15.61 -29.71
N ASP A 256 -24.48 -14.61 -30.41
CA ASP A 256 -24.10 -14.20 -31.76
C ASP A 256 -23.64 -12.74 -31.85
N TRP A 257 -23.48 -12.07 -30.68
CA TRP A 257 -23.01 -10.70 -30.60
C TRP A 257 -21.49 -10.62 -30.83
N PHE A 258 -21.05 -9.44 -31.25
CA PHE A 258 -19.64 -9.10 -31.40
C PHE A 258 -19.32 -7.84 -30.60
N TRP A 259 -18.19 -7.82 -29.91
CA TRP A 259 -17.77 -6.68 -29.14
C TRP A 259 -16.39 -6.19 -29.61
N ASN A 260 -16.25 -4.87 -29.81
CA ASN A 260 -15.01 -4.18 -30.04
C ASN A 260 -14.69 -3.26 -28.86
N PHE A 261 -13.43 -2.97 -28.65
CA PHE A 261 -13.01 -2.00 -27.64
C PHE A 261 -13.65 -0.63 -27.91
N GLY A 262 -14.34 -0.10 -26.90
CA GLY A 262 -15.10 1.15 -26.99
C GLY A 262 -16.61 0.97 -27.18
N ASP A 263 -17.08 -0.22 -27.48
CA ASP A 263 -18.51 -0.54 -27.52
C ASP A 263 -19.10 -0.59 -26.09
N GLY A 264 -20.44 -0.47 -26.01
CA GLY A 264 -21.17 -0.76 -24.77
C GLY A 264 -21.19 -2.24 -24.44
N LEU A 265 -21.73 -2.60 -23.26
CA LEU A 265 -21.90 -3.99 -22.86
C LEU A 265 -22.95 -4.67 -23.72
N PRO A 266 -22.67 -5.85 -24.30
CA PRO A 266 -23.63 -6.63 -25.05
C PRO A 266 -24.72 -7.18 -24.13
N VAL A 267 -25.93 -7.40 -24.68
CA VAL A 267 -27.02 -7.98 -23.90
C VAL A 267 -26.69 -9.44 -23.55
N GLY A 268 -26.87 -9.81 -22.28
CA GLY A 268 -26.60 -11.16 -21.78
C GLY A 268 -25.12 -11.43 -21.44
N TYR A 269 -24.27 -10.41 -21.41
CA TYR A 269 -22.85 -10.56 -21.03
C TYR A 269 -22.66 -11.15 -19.63
N GLU A 270 -23.63 -10.98 -18.73
CA GLU A 270 -23.59 -11.49 -17.35
C GLU A 270 -23.49 -13.02 -17.29
N GLU A 271 -23.98 -13.73 -18.31
CA GLU A 271 -23.87 -15.16 -18.41
C GLU A 271 -22.43 -15.65 -18.63
N ASN A 272 -21.55 -14.75 -19.09
CA ASN A 272 -20.12 -15.01 -19.33
C ASN A 272 -19.25 -14.62 -18.14
N LYS A 273 -19.80 -14.68 -16.92
CA LYS A 273 -19.01 -14.44 -15.72
C LYS A 273 -17.88 -15.47 -15.62
N ASP A 274 -16.66 -14.97 -15.63
CA ASP A 274 -15.46 -15.76 -15.45
C ASP A 274 -15.23 -16.00 -13.93
N ARG A 275 -15.38 -17.26 -13.53
CA ARG A 275 -15.22 -17.66 -12.11
C ARG A 275 -13.78 -17.61 -11.63
N ASP A 276 -12.82 -17.92 -12.51
CA ASP A 276 -11.40 -17.97 -12.19
C ASP A 276 -10.83 -16.55 -12.00
N LEU A 277 -11.38 -15.57 -12.71
CA LEU A 277 -10.99 -14.17 -12.63
C LEU A 277 -11.84 -13.36 -11.65
N SER A 278 -12.98 -13.90 -11.21
CA SER A 278 -13.87 -13.29 -10.21
C SER A 278 -13.45 -13.71 -8.80
N LYS A 279 -13.53 -12.74 -7.86
CA LYS A 279 -13.09 -12.97 -6.47
C LYS A 279 -13.94 -12.18 -5.49
N TYR A 280 -14.48 -12.84 -4.49
CA TYR A 280 -15.08 -12.21 -3.32
C TYR A 280 -14.19 -12.41 -2.09
N ALA A 281 -13.96 -11.35 -1.35
CA ALA A 281 -13.21 -11.41 -0.10
C ALA A 281 -13.83 -10.46 0.93
N GLN A 282 -14.20 -10.99 2.09
CA GLN A 282 -14.67 -10.20 3.23
C GLN A 282 -13.72 -10.44 4.42
N TYR A 283 -13.14 -9.36 4.90
CA TYR A 283 -12.15 -9.38 5.97
C TYR A 283 -12.68 -8.66 7.20
N LYS A 284 -12.60 -9.32 8.35
CA LYS A 284 -12.93 -8.77 9.68
C LYS A 284 -11.74 -8.93 10.61
N TYR A 285 -11.36 -7.85 11.26
CA TYR A 285 -10.20 -7.79 12.12
C TYR A 285 -10.53 -7.08 13.42
N TYR A 286 -10.24 -7.77 14.52
CA TYR A 286 -10.37 -7.26 15.87
C TYR A 286 -8.99 -7.22 16.51
N ASN A 287 -8.59 -6.09 17.05
CA ASN A 287 -7.32 -5.93 17.75
C ASN A 287 -7.53 -5.23 19.09
N HIS A 288 -6.96 -5.80 20.12
CA HIS A 288 -6.82 -5.18 21.42
C HIS A 288 -5.34 -4.86 21.63
N ASP A 289 -5.00 -3.64 22.00
CA ASP A 289 -3.63 -3.21 22.33
C ASP A 289 -3.61 -2.74 23.78
N ILE A 290 -3.01 -3.54 24.64
CA ILE A 290 -2.85 -3.25 26.06
C ILE A 290 -1.39 -2.82 26.26
N ASN A 291 -1.16 -1.56 26.57
CA ASN A 291 0.17 -1.00 26.74
C ASN A 291 0.38 -0.53 28.19
N ALA A 292 1.50 -0.92 28.77
CA ALA A 292 1.99 -0.35 30.01
C ALA A 292 3.35 0.31 29.72
N GLY A 293 3.52 1.54 30.19
CA GLY A 293 4.71 2.33 29.93
C GLY A 293 5.12 3.21 31.09
N LEU A 294 6.40 3.54 31.14
CA LEU A 294 7.02 4.44 32.11
C LEU A 294 7.58 5.66 31.36
N ASN A 295 7.21 6.85 31.78
CA ASN A 295 7.71 8.12 31.25
C ASN A 295 8.43 8.89 32.35
N ILE A 296 9.74 9.02 32.23
CA ILE A 296 10.61 9.72 33.17
C ILE A 296 11.09 11.02 32.52
N ILE A 297 10.85 12.13 33.17
CA ILE A 297 11.29 13.45 32.70
C ILE A 297 12.25 14.03 33.73
N ARG A 298 13.47 14.34 33.28
CA ARG A 298 14.48 15.02 34.10
C ARG A 298 15.03 16.21 33.32
N GLU A 299 15.75 17.06 34.00
CA GLU A 299 16.33 18.26 33.37
C GLU A 299 17.21 17.90 32.15
N LYS A 300 18.03 16.88 32.28
CA LYS A 300 18.96 16.46 31.22
C LYS A 300 18.44 15.30 30.34
N TYR A 301 17.48 14.52 30.80
CA TYR A 301 16.97 13.42 29.99
C TYR A 301 15.49 13.17 30.11
N ARG A 302 14.96 12.55 29.07
CA ARG A 302 13.62 12.00 29.03
C ARG A 302 13.72 10.55 28.54
N LEU A 303 13.10 9.64 29.28
CA LEU A 303 12.96 8.24 28.92
C LEU A 303 11.49 7.88 28.87
N ASN A 304 11.04 7.34 27.74
CA ASN A 304 9.76 6.67 27.61
C ASN A 304 10.06 5.21 27.25
N PHE A 305 9.62 4.30 28.08
CA PHE A 305 9.72 2.86 27.87
C PHE A 305 8.33 2.26 27.99
N GLY A 306 7.95 1.39 27.06
CA GLY A 306 6.65 0.75 27.07
C GLY A 306 6.65 -0.62 26.42
N VAL A 307 5.66 -1.41 26.80
CA VAL A 307 5.40 -2.74 26.26
C VAL A 307 3.93 -2.84 25.91
N SER A 308 3.62 -3.27 24.69
CA SER A 308 2.27 -3.55 24.21
C SER A 308 2.08 -5.04 24.04
N LEU A 309 0.95 -5.53 24.52
CA LEU A 309 0.41 -6.86 24.27
C LEU A 309 -0.79 -6.71 23.34
N GLN A 310 -0.79 -7.44 22.22
CA GLN A 310 -1.76 -7.24 21.15
C GLN A 310 -2.43 -8.57 20.75
N PRO A 311 -3.44 -9.04 21.50
CA PRO A 311 -4.28 -10.13 21.03
C PRO A 311 -5.14 -9.67 19.85
N GLN A 312 -5.11 -10.46 18.77
CA GLN A 312 -5.78 -10.17 17.51
C GLN A 312 -6.61 -11.37 17.06
N ASN A 313 -7.79 -11.10 16.54
CA ASN A 313 -8.63 -12.07 15.88
C ASN A 313 -8.92 -11.58 14.46
N THR A 314 -8.72 -12.46 13.49
CA THR A 314 -8.95 -12.17 12.08
C THR A 314 -9.82 -13.25 11.48
N ARG A 315 -10.79 -12.84 10.66
CA ARG A 315 -11.62 -13.71 9.85
C ARG A 315 -11.60 -13.23 8.40
N LEU A 316 -11.37 -14.15 7.46
CA LEU A 316 -11.50 -13.97 6.04
C LEU A 316 -12.54 -14.94 5.51
N ASP A 317 -13.59 -14.44 4.90
CA ASP A 317 -14.51 -15.19 4.06
C ASP A 317 -14.08 -14.98 2.59
N TYR A 318 -13.74 -16.04 1.87
CA TYR A 318 -13.10 -15.96 0.55
C TYR A 318 -13.77 -16.90 -0.44
N LYS A 319 -14.07 -16.38 -1.65
CA LYS A 319 -14.59 -17.17 -2.78
C LYS A 319 -13.85 -16.80 -4.05
N LYS A 320 -13.33 -17.81 -4.74
CA LYS A 320 -12.75 -17.71 -6.09
C LYS A 320 -12.80 -19.07 -6.76
N ALA A 321 -13.28 -19.15 -7.97
CA ALA A 321 -13.47 -20.42 -8.68
C ALA A 321 -14.24 -21.43 -7.83
N GLU A 322 -13.67 -22.61 -7.62
CA GLU A 322 -14.24 -23.68 -6.78
C GLU A 322 -13.90 -23.51 -5.28
N VAL A 323 -13.08 -22.53 -4.92
CA VAL A 323 -12.70 -22.26 -3.53
C VAL A 323 -13.73 -21.39 -2.86
N ASP A 324 -14.44 -21.93 -1.86
CA ASP A 324 -15.33 -21.21 -0.94
C ASP A 324 -14.89 -21.56 0.49
N THR A 325 -14.20 -20.64 1.16
CA THR A 325 -13.56 -20.95 2.43
C THR A 325 -13.62 -19.79 3.43
N VAL A 326 -13.62 -20.17 4.70
CA VAL A 326 -13.56 -19.24 5.83
C VAL A 326 -12.30 -19.52 6.63
N VAL A 327 -11.38 -18.57 6.65
CA VAL A 327 -10.15 -18.68 7.44
C VAL A 327 -10.25 -17.79 8.68
N LYS A 328 -9.97 -18.36 9.84
CA LYS A 328 -9.90 -17.66 11.12
C LYS A 328 -8.49 -17.78 11.69
N ARG A 329 -8.00 -16.69 12.23
CA ARG A 329 -6.67 -16.66 12.85
C ARG A 329 -6.69 -15.83 14.12
N ASN A 330 -6.19 -16.44 15.21
CA ASN A 330 -5.94 -15.78 16.48
C ASN A 330 -4.44 -15.63 16.65
N VAL A 331 -3.99 -14.44 16.98
CA VAL A 331 -2.56 -14.14 17.14
C VAL A 331 -2.37 -13.28 18.37
N PHE A 332 -1.25 -13.49 19.05
CA PHE A 332 -0.81 -12.67 20.14
C PHE A 332 0.54 -12.05 19.79
N ASN A 333 0.59 -10.72 19.70
CA ASN A 333 1.81 -9.99 19.38
C ASN A 333 2.33 -9.27 20.60
N PHE A 334 3.65 -9.10 20.64
CA PHE A 334 4.41 -8.36 21.64
C PHE A 334 5.12 -7.21 20.93
N ALA A 335 5.01 -5.99 21.44
CA ALA A 335 5.59 -4.81 20.81
C ALA A 335 6.23 -3.88 21.85
N PRO A 336 7.53 -4.02 22.14
CA PRO A 336 8.27 -3.13 23.01
C PRO A 336 8.66 -1.83 22.31
N ASN A 337 8.71 -0.74 23.06
CA ASN A 337 9.19 0.55 22.57
C ASN A 337 10.03 1.29 23.60
N VAL A 338 11.04 2.02 23.12
CA VAL A 338 11.89 2.92 23.91
C VAL A 338 12.06 4.23 23.16
N ASP A 339 11.90 5.35 23.82
CA ASP A 339 12.29 6.68 23.32
C ASP A 339 13.13 7.35 24.42
N PHE A 340 14.41 7.47 24.17
CA PHE A 340 15.37 8.07 25.09
C PHE A 340 15.96 9.33 24.47
N ARG A 341 15.87 10.46 25.18
CA ARG A 341 16.50 11.72 24.80
C ARG A 341 17.40 12.18 25.94
N TYR A 342 18.63 12.53 25.60
CA TYR A 342 19.57 13.14 26.52
C TYR A 342 20.02 14.51 25.99
N ARG A 343 19.96 15.53 26.82
CA ARG A 343 20.43 16.89 26.52
C ARG A 343 21.74 17.12 27.22
N PHE A 344 22.81 17.24 26.48
CA PHE A 344 24.14 17.61 27.01
C PHE A 344 24.18 19.12 27.35
N SER A 345 23.51 19.93 26.49
CA SER A 345 23.33 21.37 26.64
C SER A 345 22.04 21.83 25.96
N LYS A 346 21.75 23.16 25.95
CA LYS A 346 20.64 23.75 25.22
C LYS A 346 20.71 23.50 23.70
N VAL A 347 21.93 23.29 23.20
CA VAL A 347 22.23 23.14 21.75
C VAL A 347 22.83 21.78 21.39
N SER A 348 22.89 20.84 22.35
CA SER A 348 23.45 19.52 22.14
C SER A 348 22.55 18.44 22.72
N GLN A 349 22.11 17.50 21.89
CA GLN A 349 21.23 16.41 22.31
C GLN A 349 21.52 15.12 21.56
N LEU A 350 21.24 14.01 22.24
CA LEU A 350 21.18 12.66 21.71
C LEU A 350 19.76 12.14 21.84
N ARG A 351 19.23 11.52 20.81
CA ARG A 351 17.96 10.81 20.86
C ARG A 351 18.15 9.39 20.31
N PHE A 352 17.70 8.41 21.08
CA PHE A 352 17.62 7.02 20.68
C PHE A 352 16.17 6.57 20.71
N THR A 353 15.71 5.93 19.65
CA THR A 353 14.37 5.36 19.57
C THR A 353 14.46 3.92 19.10
N TYR A 354 13.83 3.02 19.83
CA TYR A 354 13.63 1.62 19.45
C TYR A 354 12.15 1.31 19.41
N ARG A 355 11.74 0.58 18.37
CA ARG A 355 10.39 0.05 18.22
C ARG A 355 10.43 -1.37 17.70
N GLY A 356 9.86 -2.32 18.46
CA GLY A 356 9.57 -3.67 18.03
C GLY A 356 8.13 -3.75 17.52
N ARG A 357 7.90 -4.41 16.40
CA ARG A 357 6.57 -4.58 15.82
C ARG A 357 6.44 -5.94 15.16
N ALA A 358 5.40 -6.71 15.54
CA ALA A 358 4.98 -7.88 14.82
C ALA A 358 4.03 -7.51 13.68
N SER A 359 4.15 -8.20 12.56
CA SER A 359 3.27 -8.07 11.40
C SER A 359 2.84 -9.44 10.93
N GLN A 360 1.54 -9.61 10.70
CA GLN A 360 0.97 -10.85 10.22
C GLN A 360 1.03 -10.90 8.69
N PRO A 361 1.18 -12.10 8.08
CA PRO A 361 0.93 -12.28 6.64
C PRO A 361 -0.49 -11.82 6.30
N SER A 362 -0.70 -11.34 5.08
CA SER A 362 -2.05 -11.12 4.61
C SER A 362 -2.82 -12.45 4.58
N MET A 363 -4.12 -12.40 4.88
CA MET A 363 -4.92 -13.64 4.93
C MET A 363 -5.01 -14.30 3.55
N GLU A 364 -5.00 -13.52 2.47
CA GLU A 364 -4.99 -14.06 1.11
C GLU A 364 -3.69 -14.82 0.80
N ASN A 365 -2.55 -14.34 1.28
CA ASN A 365 -1.28 -15.04 1.12
C ASN A 365 -1.23 -16.41 1.82
N LEU A 366 -2.11 -16.63 2.81
CA LEU A 366 -2.23 -17.89 3.52
C LEU A 366 -3.16 -18.91 2.84
N LEU A 367 -3.90 -18.49 1.82
CA LEU A 367 -4.74 -19.40 1.04
C LEU A 367 -3.86 -20.17 0.03
N ASP A 368 -4.12 -21.45 -0.13
CA ASP A 368 -3.49 -22.25 -1.19
C ASP A 368 -4.27 -22.05 -2.51
N VAL A 369 -4.21 -20.84 -3.03
CA VAL A 369 -4.92 -20.43 -4.25
C VAL A 369 -3.93 -19.89 -5.25
N THR A 370 -4.09 -20.28 -6.50
CA THR A 370 -3.35 -19.72 -7.63
C THR A 370 -4.16 -18.60 -8.27
N ASP A 371 -3.53 -17.47 -8.52
CA ASP A 371 -4.06 -16.37 -9.31
C ASP A 371 -3.25 -16.25 -10.62
N ASP A 372 -3.87 -16.65 -11.71
CA ASP A 372 -3.34 -16.64 -13.08
C ASP A 372 -4.07 -15.63 -13.98
N SER A 373 -4.74 -14.64 -13.36
CA SER A 373 -5.39 -13.54 -14.07
C SER A 373 -4.44 -12.79 -15.02
N ASN A 374 -3.15 -12.81 -14.72
CA ASN A 374 -2.10 -12.43 -15.65
C ASN A 374 -1.24 -13.67 -15.94
N PRO A 375 -1.30 -14.25 -17.17
CA PRO A 375 -0.61 -15.48 -17.51
C PRO A 375 0.93 -15.37 -17.51
N LEU A 376 1.44 -14.13 -17.58
CA LEU A 376 2.89 -13.85 -17.48
C LEU A 376 3.31 -13.52 -16.04
N ASN A 377 2.38 -13.42 -15.08
CA ASN A 377 2.65 -13.12 -13.67
C ASN A 377 1.69 -13.88 -12.75
N ILE A 378 1.92 -15.17 -12.61
CA ILE A 378 1.09 -16.07 -11.79
C ILE A 378 1.46 -15.88 -10.33
N ARG A 379 0.47 -15.77 -9.46
CA ARG A 379 0.65 -15.64 -8.01
C ARG A 379 0.10 -16.85 -7.29
N LYS A 380 0.84 -17.36 -6.29
CA LYS A 380 0.43 -18.47 -5.43
C LYS A 380 0.43 -18.04 -3.97
N GLY A 381 -0.49 -18.56 -3.19
CA GLY A 381 -0.44 -18.40 -1.74
C GLY A 381 0.51 -19.38 -1.06
N ASN A 382 0.74 -19.18 0.24
CA ASN A 382 1.56 -20.05 1.08
C ASN A 382 0.98 -20.15 2.50
N PRO A 383 0.25 -21.23 2.82
CA PRO A 383 -0.31 -21.45 4.16
C PRO A 383 0.73 -21.54 5.28
N GLY A 384 1.98 -21.86 4.92
CA GLY A 384 3.09 -22.02 5.86
C GLY A 384 3.73 -20.71 6.35
N LEU A 385 3.22 -19.53 5.93
CA LEU A 385 3.79 -18.26 6.32
C LEU A 385 3.69 -17.99 7.81
N LYS A 386 4.82 -17.56 8.38
CA LYS A 386 4.95 -17.14 9.78
C LYS A 386 4.85 -15.62 9.89
N PRO A 387 4.40 -15.09 11.05
CA PRO A 387 4.49 -13.68 11.34
C PRO A 387 5.93 -13.16 11.26
N SER A 388 6.08 -11.94 10.78
CA SER A 388 7.35 -11.24 10.82
C SER A 388 7.45 -10.35 12.05
N PHE A 389 8.68 -10.13 12.55
CA PHE A 389 8.95 -9.18 13.61
C PHE A 389 10.02 -8.19 13.18
N SER A 390 9.66 -6.91 13.21
CA SER A 390 10.55 -5.81 12.80
C SER A 390 11.11 -5.08 14.01
N HIS A 391 12.43 -4.89 14.01
CA HIS A 391 13.16 -4.03 14.94
C HIS A 391 13.55 -2.75 14.20
N SER A 392 13.13 -1.60 14.69
CA SER A 392 13.52 -0.29 14.16
C SER A 392 14.26 0.49 15.21
N MET A 393 15.50 0.83 14.93
CA MET A 393 16.38 1.61 15.78
C MET A 393 16.78 2.88 15.09
N ARG A 394 16.68 4.01 15.79
CA ARG A 394 17.11 5.31 15.29
C ARG A 394 17.96 6.00 16.33
N LEU A 395 19.10 6.51 15.91
CA LEU A 395 19.98 7.34 16.71
C LEU A 395 20.12 8.69 16.02
N PHE A 396 19.89 9.74 16.75
CA PHE A 396 20.07 11.11 16.29
C PHE A 396 20.91 11.87 17.31
N TYR A 397 21.96 12.51 16.84
CA TYR A 397 22.79 13.39 17.63
C TYR A 397 22.97 14.72 16.91
N ASN A 398 22.82 15.82 17.62
CA ASN A 398 23.18 17.13 17.13
C ASN A 398 23.86 17.96 18.21
N THR A 399 24.78 18.79 17.80
CA THR A 399 25.44 19.78 18.65
C THR A 399 25.81 21.02 17.85
N TYR A 400 25.84 22.14 18.53
CA TYR A 400 26.31 23.41 17.97
C TYR A 400 27.12 24.17 19.01
N ASN A 401 28.29 24.68 18.61
CA ASN A 401 29.12 25.57 19.39
C ASN A 401 29.11 26.96 18.75
N ALA A 402 28.45 27.91 19.41
CA ALA A 402 28.28 29.26 18.87
C ALA A 402 29.60 30.03 18.79
N ASP A 403 30.48 29.89 19.81
CA ASP A 403 31.75 30.63 19.87
C ASP A 403 32.71 30.23 18.75
N LYS A 404 32.68 28.96 18.37
CA LYS A 404 33.50 28.41 17.28
C LYS A 404 32.74 28.30 15.97
N GLN A 405 31.45 28.67 15.93
CA GLN A 405 30.56 28.52 14.78
C GLN A 405 30.64 27.14 14.16
N ARG A 406 30.63 26.09 15.02
CA ARG A 406 30.75 24.71 14.60
C ARG A 406 29.50 23.92 14.94
N GLY A 407 28.96 23.22 13.96
CA GLY A 407 27.85 22.32 14.14
C GLY A 407 28.22 20.90 13.72
N MET A 408 27.66 19.94 14.41
CA MET A 408 27.77 18.53 14.05
C MET A 408 26.41 17.86 14.19
N MET A 409 26.05 17.05 13.22
CA MET A 409 24.85 16.25 13.20
C MET A 409 25.21 14.82 12.77
N ALA A 410 24.71 13.85 13.49
CA ALA A 410 24.80 12.44 13.13
C ALA A 410 23.42 11.79 13.22
N HIS A 411 23.07 11.01 12.22
CA HIS A 411 21.84 10.22 12.17
C HIS A 411 22.18 8.80 11.74
N ALA A 412 21.74 7.82 12.51
CA ALA A 412 21.82 6.41 12.14
C ALA A 412 20.45 5.77 12.27
N ASN A 413 20.10 4.94 11.30
CA ASN A 413 18.86 4.20 11.24
C ASN A 413 19.16 2.74 10.89
N LEU A 414 18.70 1.80 11.71
CA LEU A 414 18.82 0.37 11.49
C LEU A 414 17.43 -0.26 11.58
N ASN A 415 17.04 -0.95 10.54
CA ASN A 415 15.84 -1.77 10.52
C ASN A 415 16.24 -3.21 10.24
N MET A 416 15.74 -4.14 11.05
CA MET A 416 15.96 -5.58 10.91
C MET A 416 14.60 -6.26 10.96
N THR A 417 14.37 -7.27 10.11
CA THR A 417 13.12 -8.01 10.13
C THR A 417 13.41 -9.50 10.19
N GLN A 418 12.94 -10.14 11.25
CA GLN A 418 12.92 -11.58 11.39
C GLN A 418 11.71 -12.16 10.70
N ASN A 419 11.83 -13.32 10.05
CA ASN A 419 10.80 -13.96 9.25
C ASN A 419 10.17 -12.97 8.25
N SER A 420 10.99 -12.14 7.60
CA SER A 420 10.52 -11.20 6.58
C SER A 420 9.78 -11.96 5.49
N ILE A 421 8.58 -11.47 5.13
CA ILE A 421 7.81 -12.06 4.03
C ILE A 421 8.27 -11.38 2.75
N THR A 422 8.80 -12.19 1.83
CA THR A 422 9.25 -11.76 0.51
C THR A 422 8.70 -12.68 -0.56
N ASN A 423 8.80 -12.27 -1.81
CA ASN A 423 8.33 -13.07 -2.94
C ASN A 423 9.49 -13.91 -3.50
N ALA A 424 9.37 -15.22 -3.40
CA ALA A 424 10.15 -16.14 -4.21
C ALA A 424 9.59 -16.10 -5.64
N THR A 425 10.46 -15.89 -6.62
CA THR A 425 10.07 -15.76 -8.02
C THR A 425 10.72 -16.88 -8.82
N THR A 426 9.92 -17.67 -9.50
CA THR A 426 10.36 -18.69 -10.46
C THR A 426 10.07 -18.18 -11.86
N TYR A 427 11.08 -18.13 -12.71
CA TYR A 427 10.97 -17.73 -14.10
C TYR A 427 10.78 -18.94 -15.01
N ASN A 428 9.84 -18.86 -15.94
CA ASN A 428 9.61 -19.84 -16.97
C ASN A 428 10.23 -19.33 -18.29
N GLN A 429 11.27 -19.98 -18.76
CA GLN A 429 12.03 -19.55 -19.94
C GLN A 429 11.20 -19.64 -21.23
N SER A 430 10.37 -20.66 -21.38
CA SER A 430 9.60 -20.89 -22.62
C SER A 430 8.41 -19.94 -22.77
N THR A 431 7.80 -19.52 -21.64
CA THR A 431 6.69 -18.55 -21.67
C THR A 431 7.14 -17.13 -21.46
N GLY A 432 8.35 -16.93 -20.89
CA GLY A 432 8.82 -15.62 -20.41
C GLY A 432 8.06 -15.12 -19.18
N GLY A 433 7.19 -15.93 -18.62
CA GLY A 433 6.37 -15.58 -17.44
C GLY A 433 7.06 -15.89 -16.13
N VAL A 434 6.51 -15.35 -15.04
CA VAL A 434 6.98 -15.58 -13.67
C VAL A 434 5.89 -16.16 -12.79
N THR A 435 6.28 -17.06 -11.88
CA THR A 435 5.43 -17.50 -10.78
C THR A 435 5.98 -16.91 -9.48
N VAL A 436 5.14 -16.22 -8.75
CA VAL A 436 5.48 -15.54 -7.50
C VAL A 436 4.79 -16.21 -6.33
N LYS A 437 5.56 -16.58 -5.30
CA LYS A 437 5.05 -17.19 -4.07
C LYS A 437 5.65 -16.45 -2.85
N PRO A 438 4.85 -16.01 -1.87
CA PRO A 438 5.39 -15.40 -0.66
C PRO A 438 6.07 -16.44 0.23
N GLU A 439 7.26 -16.12 0.73
CA GLU A 439 8.04 -16.98 1.63
C GLU A 439 8.67 -16.17 2.76
N ASN A 440 8.95 -16.81 3.89
CA ASN A 440 9.68 -16.19 4.97
C ASN A 440 11.19 -16.33 4.77
N ILE A 441 11.91 -15.22 4.89
CA ILE A 441 13.36 -15.18 4.91
C ILE A 441 13.88 -14.48 6.16
N ASN A 442 15.08 -14.84 6.58
CA ASN A 442 15.82 -14.17 7.64
C ASN A 442 17.06 -13.45 7.08
N GLY A 443 17.64 -12.57 7.88
CA GLY A 443 18.80 -11.78 7.47
C GLY A 443 18.46 -10.51 6.68
N ASN A 444 17.19 -10.13 6.65
CA ASN A 444 16.75 -8.87 6.01
C ASN A 444 17.01 -7.70 6.96
N TRP A 445 17.93 -6.83 6.59
CA TRP A 445 18.22 -5.59 7.32
C TRP A 445 18.56 -4.44 6.36
N ASN A 446 18.31 -3.24 6.84
CA ASN A 446 18.67 -2.01 6.16
C ASN A 446 19.29 -1.06 7.19
N ALA A 447 20.45 -0.51 6.87
CA ALA A 447 21.13 0.48 7.68
C ALA A 447 21.44 1.73 6.85
N MET A 448 21.19 2.89 7.42
CA MET A 448 21.52 4.19 6.85
C MET A 448 22.23 5.03 7.90
N GLY A 449 23.35 5.63 7.55
CA GLY A 449 24.06 6.60 8.35
C GLY A 449 24.25 7.90 7.61
N MET A 450 24.08 9.02 8.29
CA MET A 450 24.36 10.36 7.78
C MET A 450 25.17 11.12 8.83
N PHE A 451 26.21 11.78 8.40
CA PHE A 451 27.04 12.66 9.21
C PHE A 451 27.20 14.01 8.52
N GLY A 452 26.95 15.07 9.26
CA GLY A 452 27.13 16.45 8.80
C GLY A 452 28.01 17.22 9.78
N PHE A 453 28.98 17.93 9.25
CA PHE A 453 29.82 18.85 9.99
C PHE A 453 29.92 20.18 9.26
N ASN A 454 29.67 21.25 9.97
CA ASN A 454 29.84 22.60 9.46
C ASN A 454 30.77 23.40 10.39
N THR A 455 31.60 24.26 9.83
CA THR A 455 32.49 25.15 10.57
C THR A 455 32.73 26.42 9.75
N ALA A 456 32.84 27.56 10.44
CA ALA A 456 33.33 28.77 9.80
C ALA A 456 34.81 28.58 9.41
N LEU A 457 35.13 28.89 8.18
CA LEU A 457 36.51 29.05 7.72
C LEU A 457 36.95 30.47 8.11
N ARG A 458 38.06 30.58 8.84
CA ARG A 458 38.71 31.85 9.17
C ARG A 458 39.75 32.17 8.11
#